data_ce673f3bdceb1f67a46483a99129beaa
#
_entry.id   ce673f3bdceb1f67a46483a99129beaa
#
_cell.length_a   1.000
_cell.length_b   1.000
_cell.length_c   1.000
_cell.angle_alpha   90.00
_cell.angle_beta   90.00
_cell.angle_gamma   90.00
#
_symmetry.space_group_name_H-M   'P 1'
#
loop_
_entity.id
_entity.type
_entity.pdbx_description
1 polymer ?
#
loop_
_entity_poly.entity_id
_entity_poly.type
_entity_poly.pdbx_seq_one_letter_code
_entity_poly.pdbx_strand_id
1 'polypeptide(L)'
;MSNAAIYLHPNAFDTSGKELLGRHSAGESFLRGFLRHAEVDRYFFWNVGGRPQEQLDQLVARIQPPARPITWIPRTARGQLGQAGVLNVPSPEIEVEAWNRLPFGSRTYALTGVTHTTATARVMRVVGDLLIAPLYDYDALICTSSAVREAIETQLSMMREHLNQLHGPRRRPEPQRVTIPLGVNTEDFRTSPADRKHWREQLGIPDDAIVALYVGRFHVRAKMNPALMAMALERAARRTGKPIYWVNSGWIDPVGTEETFHGETQKLCPSVHYRHVDGRPADVRFSIWSVADFFISFSDNIQETFGLTPLEAMAAGLPAVVTDWDGYKDTVRDGLDGFRIPTLAPRPYFGGDLAHYFANAWLSYANYVGAVAQFVAVDLDAAEAAIVRLVEDADLRRRLGEEAQRRARAVFDWAA
;
A
#
# COMPACT_ATOMS: atom_id res chain seq x y z
N MET A 1 -0.82 30.05 7.46
CA MET A 1 -1.08 28.60 7.35
C MET A 1 0.12 27.98 6.63
N SER A 2 0.55 26.79 7.05
CA SER A 2 1.61 26.06 6.34
C SER A 2 1.06 25.49 5.04
N ASN A 3 1.83 25.54 3.95
CA ASN A 3 1.46 25.00 2.66
C ASN A 3 2.59 24.11 2.13
N ALA A 4 2.30 23.30 1.11
CA ALA A 4 3.30 22.46 0.47
C ALA A 4 3.18 22.57 -1.06
N ALA A 5 4.32 22.61 -1.73
CA ALA A 5 4.40 22.35 -3.15
C ALA A 5 4.43 20.83 -3.36
N ILE A 6 3.52 20.32 -4.19
CA ILE A 6 3.50 18.91 -4.56
C ILE A 6 4.44 18.68 -5.74
N TYR A 7 5.39 17.77 -5.58
CA TYR A 7 6.24 17.24 -6.66
C TYR A 7 5.36 16.51 -7.67
N LEU A 8 4.96 17.19 -8.76
CA LEU A 8 4.04 16.61 -9.71
C LEU A 8 4.79 15.97 -10.89
N HIS A 9 4.77 14.64 -10.90
CA HIS A 9 5.15 13.83 -12.05
C HIS A 9 3.98 12.89 -12.40
N PRO A 10 3.50 12.84 -13.65
CA PRO A 10 2.31 12.05 -14.02
C PRO A 10 2.37 10.60 -13.55
N ASN A 11 3.54 9.95 -13.65
CA ASN A 11 3.71 8.55 -13.23
C ASN A 11 3.47 8.29 -11.74
N ALA A 12 3.38 9.33 -10.90
CA ALA A 12 3.08 9.16 -9.48
C ALA A 12 1.57 9.20 -9.18
N PHE A 13 0.76 9.78 -10.08
CA PHE A 13 -0.64 10.12 -9.82
C PHE A 13 -1.61 9.60 -10.89
N ASP A 14 -1.12 9.14 -12.04
CA ASP A 14 -1.97 8.73 -13.16
C ASP A 14 -2.28 7.24 -13.10
N THR A 15 -3.55 6.90 -12.83
CA THR A 15 -4.07 5.52 -12.81
C THR A 15 -4.69 5.09 -14.14
N SER A 16 -4.66 5.91 -15.19
CA SER A 16 -5.24 5.59 -16.51
C SER A 16 -4.38 4.63 -17.33
N GLY A 17 -3.19 4.29 -16.87
CA GLY A 17 -2.28 3.36 -17.53
C GLY A 17 -2.77 1.91 -17.47
N LYS A 18 -2.23 1.06 -18.39
CA LYS A 18 -2.55 -0.38 -18.43
C LYS A 18 -2.11 -1.15 -17.19
N GLU A 19 -1.06 -0.69 -16.51
CA GLU A 19 -0.52 -1.29 -15.30
C GLU A 19 -0.90 -0.46 -14.07
N LEU A 20 -1.86 -0.95 -13.32
CA LEU A 20 -2.29 -0.32 -12.07
C LEU A 20 -1.44 -0.84 -10.91
N LEU A 21 -0.50 -0.05 -10.43
CA LEU A 21 0.30 -0.36 -9.25
C LEU A 21 -0.25 0.37 -8.02
N GLY A 22 -0.09 -0.24 -6.84
CA GLY A 22 -0.56 0.35 -5.57
C GLY A 22 -0.05 1.78 -5.32
N ARG A 23 1.19 2.09 -5.75
CA ARG A 23 1.73 3.46 -5.66
C ARG A 23 0.96 4.50 -6.50
N HIS A 24 0.41 4.11 -7.66
CA HIS A 24 -0.40 5.01 -8.50
C HIS A 24 -1.74 5.28 -7.83
N SER A 25 -2.38 4.24 -7.29
CA SER A 25 -3.62 4.37 -6.53
C SER A 25 -3.43 5.21 -5.27
N ALA A 26 -2.33 5.01 -4.53
CA ALA A 26 -1.98 5.81 -3.37
C ALA A 26 -1.75 7.29 -3.73
N GLY A 27 -1.01 7.56 -4.82
CA GLY A 27 -0.73 8.91 -5.28
C GLY A 27 -1.98 9.65 -5.76
N GLU A 28 -2.82 9.02 -6.59
CA GLU A 28 -4.10 9.59 -7.02
C GLU A 28 -5.02 9.87 -5.83
N SER A 29 -5.14 8.91 -4.91
CA SER A 29 -5.93 9.05 -3.69
C SER A 29 -5.44 10.20 -2.81
N PHE A 30 -4.12 10.33 -2.62
CA PHE A 30 -3.49 11.44 -1.90
C PHE A 30 -3.79 12.79 -2.59
N LEU A 31 -3.56 12.89 -3.90
CA LEU A 31 -3.77 14.14 -4.62
C LEU A 31 -5.23 14.58 -4.56
N ARG A 32 -6.17 13.65 -4.68
CA ARG A 32 -7.59 13.91 -4.54
C ARG A 32 -7.95 14.38 -3.13
N GLY A 33 -7.42 13.71 -2.10
CA GLY A 33 -7.59 14.11 -0.72
C GLY A 33 -7.01 15.51 -0.44
N PHE A 34 -5.79 15.79 -0.91
CA PHE A 34 -5.15 17.09 -0.78
C PHE A 34 -5.99 18.21 -1.43
N LEU A 35 -6.47 18.01 -2.66
CA LEU A 35 -7.29 19.01 -3.36
C LEU A 35 -8.66 19.24 -2.72
N ARG A 36 -9.20 18.26 -2.00
CA ARG A 36 -10.50 18.36 -1.31
C ARG A 36 -10.40 18.97 0.07
N HIS A 37 -9.39 18.60 0.83
CA HIS A 37 -9.37 18.80 2.27
C HIS A 37 -8.25 19.74 2.76
N ALA A 38 -7.24 20.05 1.92
CA ALA A 38 -6.18 20.96 2.36
C ALA A 38 -6.73 22.38 2.59
N GLU A 39 -6.56 22.90 3.80
CA GLU A 39 -6.93 24.25 4.21
C GLU A 39 -5.87 25.26 3.77
N VAL A 40 -5.82 25.53 2.46
CA VAL A 40 -4.84 26.44 1.83
C VAL A 40 -5.53 27.46 0.93
N ASP A 41 -4.91 28.63 0.75
CA ASP A 41 -5.46 29.68 -0.13
C ASP A 41 -5.24 29.36 -1.62
N ARG A 42 -4.22 28.58 -1.92
CA ARG A 42 -3.85 28.12 -3.26
C ARG A 42 -3.05 26.82 -3.19
N TYR A 43 -3.07 26.06 -4.27
CA TYR A 43 -2.23 24.87 -4.43
C TYR A 43 -0.94 25.25 -5.14
N PHE A 44 0.19 24.70 -4.69
CA PHE A 44 1.46 24.78 -5.38
C PHE A 44 1.82 23.43 -5.99
N PHE A 45 2.10 23.42 -7.29
CA PHE A 45 2.58 22.22 -7.97
C PHE A 45 3.91 22.51 -8.65
N TRP A 46 4.89 21.66 -8.38
CA TRP A 46 6.16 21.73 -9.09
C TRP A 46 6.13 20.81 -10.29
N ASN A 47 6.19 21.39 -11.50
CA ASN A 47 6.19 20.67 -12.77
C ASN A 47 7.56 20.07 -13.06
N VAL A 48 7.90 18.97 -12.40
CA VAL A 48 9.22 18.31 -12.51
C VAL A 48 9.46 17.74 -13.91
N GLY A 49 8.43 17.21 -14.54
CA GLY A 49 8.51 16.59 -15.85
C GLY A 49 8.64 17.59 -17.01
N GLY A 50 8.48 18.90 -16.75
CA GLY A 50 8.49 19.92 -17.80
C GLY A 50 7.39 19.74 -18.85
N ARG A 51 6.26 19.14 -18.44
CA ARG A 51 5.11 18.92 -19.33
C ARG A 51 4.39 20.25 -19.61
N PRO A 52 3.71 20.38 -20.76
CA PRO A 52 2.82 21.51 -21.02
C PRO A 52 1.81 21.67 -19.88
N GLN A 53 1.63 22.91 -19.41
CA GLN A 53 0.74 23.20 -18.27
C GLN A 53 -0.67 22.70 -18.52
N GLU A 54 -1.21 22.86 -19.71
CA GLU A 54 -2.54 22.41 -20.08
C GLU A 54 -2.75 20.90 -19.84
N GLN A 55 -1.75 20.05 -20.12
CA GLN A 55 -1.81 18.62 -19.84
C GLN A 55 -1.86 18.31 -18.35
N LEU A 56 -1.16 19.12 -17.55
CA LEU A 56 -1.16 18.98 -16.09
C LEU A 56 -2.46 19.49 -15.48
N ASP A 57 -3.01 20.58 -15.99
CA ASP A 57 -4.34 21.08 -15.58
C ASP A 57 -5.42 20.03 -15.88
N GLN A 58 -5.37 19.38 -17.04
CA GLN A 58 -6.28 18.29 -17.39
C GLN A 58 -6.11 17.08 -16.47
N LEU A 59 -4.87 16.69 -16.14
CA LEU A 59 -4.60 15.59 -15.20
C LEU A 59 -5.17 15.90 -13.82
N VAL A 60 -4.89 17.07 -13.28
CA VAL A 60 -5.39 17.49 -11.95
C VAL A 60 -6.90 17.56 -11.94
N ALA A 61 -7.52 18.18 -12.94
CA ALA A 61 -8.97 18.32 -13.05
C ALA A 61 -9.69 16.96 -13.19
N ARG A 62 -9.07 15.99 -13.86
CA ARG A 62 -9.59 14.62 -13.97
C ARG A 62 -9.59 13.90 -12.62
N ILE A 63 -8.52 14.04 -11.82
CA ILE A 63 -8.42 13.42 -10.51
C ILE A 63 -9.39 14.08 -9.54
N GLN A 64 -9.34 15.42 -9.46
CA GLN A 64 -10.23 16.24 -8.65
C GLN A 64 -10.19 17.69 -9.17
N PRO A 65 -11.31 18.27 -9.58
CA PRO A 65 -11.38 19.70 -9.90
C PRO A 65 -10.88 20.52 -8.70
N PRO A 66 -9.90 21.42 -8.89
CA PRO A 66 -9.31 22.18 -7.79
C PRO A 66 -10.29 23.23 -7.27
N ALA A 67 -10.50 23.27 -5.95
CA ALA A 67 -11.35 24.25 -5.28
C ALA A 67 -10.67 25.63 -5.07
N ARG A 68 -9.36 25.72 -5.27
CA ARG A 68 -8.53 26.90 -5.08
C ARG A 68 -7.64 27.13 -6.31
N PRO A 69 -7.12 28.36 -6.53
CA PRO A 69 -6.19 28.62 -7.61
C PRO A 69 -4.92 27.78 -7.51
N ILE A 70 -4.39 27.36 -8.66
CA ILE A 70 -3.13 26.62 -8.77
C ILE A 70 -2.01 27.59 -9.15
N THR A 71 -0.88 27.50 -8.45
CA THR A 71 0.39 28.12 -8.84
C THR A 71 1.33 27.03 -9.35
N TRP A 72 1.59 27.04 -10.64
CA TRP A 72 2.55 26.15 -11.29
C TRP A 72 3.97 26.69 -11.14
N ILE A 73 4.85 25.91 -10.53
CA ILE A 73 6.28 26.21 -10.43
C ILE A 73 6.99 25.46 -11.55
N PRO A 74 7.61 26.15 -12.52
CA PRO A 74 8.35 25.52 -13.58
C PRO A 74 9.54 24.71 -13.07
N ARG A 75 9.93 23.65 -13.78
CA ARG A 75 11.09 22.83 -13.45
C ARG A 75 12.36 23.64 -13.18
N THR A 76 12.57 24.69 -13.95
CA THR A 76 13.74 25.57 -13.87
C THR A 76 13.68 26.62 -12.76
N ALA A 77 12.51 26.83 -12.15
CA ALA A 77 12.28 27.88 -11.16
C ALA A 77 12.28 27.34 -9.70
N ARG A 78 13.18 26.42 -9.38
CA ARG A 78 13.26 25.72 -8.08
C ARG A 78 13.27 26.69 -6.87
N GLY A 79 13.90 27.86 -6.97
CA GLY A 79 13.89 28.85 -5.90
C GLY A 79 12.49 29.33 -5.50
N GLN A 80 11.49 29.23 -6.40
CA GLN A 80 10.10 29.59 -6.09
C GLN A 80 9.40 28.61 -5.17
N LEU A 81 9.98 27.40 -4.91
CA LEU A 81 9.46 26.45 -3.93
C LEU A 81 9.41 27.05 -2.51
N GLY A 82 10.26 28.03 -2.24
CA GLY A 82 10.21 28.80 -0.99
C GLY A 82 8.89 29.52 -0.73
N GLN A 83 8.06 29.78 -1.76
CA GLN A 83 6.73 30.39 -1.59
C GLN A 83 5.75 29.43 -0.89
N ALA A 84 5.91 28.13 -1.07
CA ALA A 84 5.10 27.12 -0.41
C ALA A 84 5.65 26.73 0.97
N GLY A 85 6.94 26.93 1.20
CA GLY A 85 7.63 26.61 2.45
C GLY A 85 8.00 25.14 2.63
N VAL A 86 7.33 24.23 1.94
CA VAL A 86 7.60 22.79 1.95
C VAL A 86 7.53 22.25 0.52
N LEU A 87 8.41 21.30 0.17
CA LEU A 87 8.28 20.46 -1.02
C LEU A 87 7.93 19.03 -0.57
N ASN A 88 6.77 18.53 -0.96
CA ASN A 88 6.35 17.15 -0.76
C ASN A 88 6.75 16.29 -1.97
N VAL A 89 7.59 15.28 -1.74
CA VAL A 89 8.08 14.33 -2.74
C VAL A 89 7.36 13.00 -2.57
N PRO A 90 6.72 12.43 -3.60
CA PRO A 90 5.97 11.18 -3.51
C PRO A 90 6.88 9.93 -3.49
N SER A 91 8.06 10.06 -2.92
CA SER A 91 9.04 8.97 -2.75
C SER A 91 9.97 9.28 -1.57
N PRO A 92 10.75 8.32 -1.05
CA PRO A 92 11.72 8.58 0.01
C PRO A 92 12.97 9.35 -0.48
N GLU A 93 13.08 9.64 -1.76
CA GLU A 93 14.25 10.20 -2.44
C GLU A 93 14.41 11.73 -2.22
N ILE A 94 14.41 12.15 -0.96
CA ILE A 94 14.56 13.58 -0.60
C ILE A 94 16.02 14.05 -0.55
N GLU A 95 16.98 13.12 -0.54
CA GLU A 95 18.41 13.43 -0.49
C GLU A 95 18.87 14.21 -1.73
N VAL A 96 18.39 13.84 -2.92
CA VAL A 96 18.68 14.57 -4.17
C VAL A 96 18.14 16.00 -4.10
N GLU A 97 16.91 16.14 -3.58
CA GLU A 97 16.28 17.45 -3.45
C GLU A 97 16.97 18.33 -2.39
N ALA A 98 17.57 17.72 -1.37
CA ALA A 98 18.38 18.43 -0.36
C ALA A 98 19.63 19.06 -0.99
N TRP A 99 20.36 18.31 -1.82
CA TRP A 99 21.49 18.86 -2.59
C TRP A 99 21.05 19.97 -3.56
N ASN A 100 19.96 19.75 -4.24
CA ASN A 100 19.40 20.72 -5.18
C ASN A 100 18.86 22.00 -4.52
N ARG A 101 18.56 21.97 -3.23
CA ARG A 101 18.12 23.10 -2.42
C ARG A 101 19.27 24.04 -2.04
N LEU A 102 20.49 23.53 -1.86
CA LEU A 102 21.62 24.28 -1.34
C LEU A 102 21.91 25.61 -2.06
N PRO A 103 21.86 25.70 -3.42
CA PRO A 103 22.11 26.97 -4.12
C PRO A 103 21.13 28.10 -3.75
N PHE A 104 19.96 27.73 -3.20
CA PHE A 104 18.92 28.70 -2.79
C PHE A 104 18.90 28.94 -1.29
N GLY A 105 19.76 28.24 -0.54
CA GLY A 105 19.82 28.26 0.91
C GLY A 105 19.10 27.10 1.56
N SER A 106 19.72 26.46 2.55
CA SER A 106 19.19 25.26 3.19
C SER A 106 17.82 25.44 3.85
N ARG A 107 17.47 26.66 4.25
CA ARG A 107 16.20 27.01 4.92
C ARG A 107 15.14 27.61 4.00
N THR A 108 15.34 27.61 2.69
CA THR A 108 14.38 28.19 1.74
C THR A 108 13.05 27.47 1.75
N TYR A 109 13.06 26.15 1.90
CA TYR A 109 11.89 25.29 2.09
C TYR A 109 12.31 23.99 2.79
N ALA A 110 11.38 23.39 3.52
CA ALA A 110 11.56 22.05 4.06
C ALA A 110 11.26 20.97 3.01
N LEU A 111 11.75 19.76 3.22
CA LEU A 111 11.51 18.59 2.38
C LEU A 111 10.72 17.56 3.14
N THR A 112 9.70 17.00 2.51
CA THR A 112 9.02 15.80 3.01
C THR A 112 9.04 14.73 1.93
N GLY A 113 9.34 13.48 2.30
CA GLY A 113 9.28 12.32 1.42
C GLY A 113 8.36 11.27 1.99
N VAL A 114 7.81 10.41 1.13
CA VAL A 114 6.90 9.32 1.54
C VAL A 114 7.49 7.97 1.14
N THR A 115 7.53 7.04 2.08
CA THR A 115 7.96 5.67 1.79
C THR A 115 6.85 4.87 1.11
N HIS A 116 7.22 4.06 0.11
CA HIS A 116 6.35 3.06 -0.49
C HIS A 116 6.91 1.67 -0.23
N THR A 117 7.93 1.23 -0.95
CA THR A 117 8.63 -0.02 -0.63
C THR A 117 10.02 0.28 -0.08
N THR A 118 10.49 -0.52 0.86
CA THR A 118 11.84 -0.42 1.43
C THR A 118 12.78 -1.50 0.90
N ALA A 119 12.28 -2.45 0.09
CA ALA A 119 13.00 -3.64 -0.31
C ALA A 119 13.81 -3.51 -1.62
N THR A 120 13.75 -2.37 -2.34
CA THR A 120 14.55 -2.17 -3.55
C THR A 120 15.96 -1.68 -3.23
N ALA A 121 16.96 -2.13 -4.00
CA ALA A 121 18.36 -1.69 -3.83
C ALA A 121 18.51 -0.15 -3.90
N ARG A 122 17.69 0.51 -4.75
CA ARG A 122 17.67 1.98 -4.85
C ARG A 122 17.20 2.62 -3.56
N VAL A 123 16.06 2.20 -3.01
CA VAL A 123 15.52 2.78 -1.77
C VAL A 123 16.44 2.51 -0.59
N MET A 124 17.02 1.30 -0.48
CA MET A 124 17.99 1.01 0.57
C MET A 124 19.22 1.93 0.52
N ARG A 125 19.72 2.24 -0.68
CA ARG A 125 20.82 3.21 -0.86
C ARG A 125 20.40 4.60 -0.41
N VAL A 126 19.27 5.08 -0.93
CA VAL A 126 18.70 6.41 -0.61
C VAL A 126 18.52 6.60 0.90
N VAL A 127 18.04 5.59 1.62
CA VAL A 127 17.89 5.66 3.08
C VAL A 127 19.23 5.89 3.76
N GLY A 128 20.31 5.20 3.33
CA GLY A 128 21.67 5.45 3.83
C GLY A 128 22.14 6.88 3.55
N ASP A 129 21.86 7.39 2.35
CA ASP A 129 22.26 8.70 1.90
C ASP A 129 21.57 9.85 2.66
N LEU A 130 20.46 9.60 3.35
CA LEU A 130 19.81 10.59 4.24
C LEU A 130 20.73 11.11 5.35
N LEU A 131 21.73 10.32 5.77
CA LEU A 131 22.72 10.75 6.79
C LEU A 131 23.90 11.53 6.22
N ILE A 132 24.01 11.61 4.90
CA ILE A 132 25.12 12.26 4.19
C ILE A 132 24.63 13.55 3.51
N ALA A 133 23.38 13.54 3.01
CA ALA A 133 22.77 14.66 2.35
C ALA A 133 22.53 15.85 3.32
N PRO A 134 22.48 17.08 2.82
CA PRO A 134 22.23 18.28 3.63
C PRO A 134 20.75 18.37 4.04
N LEU A 135 20.32 17.37 4.83
CA LEU A 135 19.00 17.30 5.47
C LEU A 135 19.12 17.74 6.93
N TYR A 136 18.03 18.24 7.46
CA TYR A 136 17.97 18.85 8.78
C TYR A 136 16.73 18.37 9.55
N ASP A 137 16.62 18.76 10.81
CA ASP A 137 15.52 18.41 11.71
C ASP A 137 14.16 19.03 11.35
N TYR A 138 14.12 19.95 10.40
CA TYR A 138 12.87 20.47 9.80
C TYR A 138 12.47 19.75 8.51
N ASP A 139 13.29 18.83 7.99
CA ASP A 139 12.94 17.92 6.92
C ASP A 139 12.35 16.63 7.51
N ALA A 140 11.52 15.91 6.76
CA ALA A 140 10.89 14.70 7.27
C ALA A 140 10.78 13.57 6.22
N LEU A 141 10.94 12.33 6.69
CA LEU A 141 10.56 11.14 5.96
C LEU A 141 9.29 10.55 6.59
N ILE A 142 8.23 10.50 5.83
CA ILE A 142 6.95 9.89 6.21
C ILE A 142 7.06 8.38 6.01
N CYS A 143 7.01 7.65 7.11
CA CYS A 143 6.92 6.20 7.14
C CYS A 143 5.44 5.81 7.15
N THR A 144 5.02 5.00 6.16
CA THR A 144 3.59 4.67 6.00
C THR A 144 3.08 3.66 7.03
N SER A 145 4.00 2.97 7.74
CA SER A 145 3.66 2.05 8.83
C SER A 145 4.77 1.98 9.88
N SER A 146 4.47 1.36 11.01
CA SER A 146 5.45 1.08 12.07
C SER A 146 6.55 0.13 11.57
N ALA A 147 6.21 -0.88 10.78
CA ALA A 147 7.16 -1.82 10.19
C ALA A 147 8.14 -1.12 9.24
N VAL A 148 7.67 -0.21 8.39
CA VAL A 148 8.51 0.62 7.54
C VAL A 148 9.43 1.50 8.38
N ARG A 149 8.92 2.13 9.43
CA ARG A 149 9.73 2.95 10.32
C ARG A 149 10.84 2.14 10.97
N GLU A 150 10.55 0.94 11.45
CA GLU A 150 11.54 0.04 12.04
C GLU A 150 12.62 -0.37 11.03
N ALA A 151 12.24 -0.70 9.78
CA ALA A 151 13.18 -1.02 8.71
C ALA A 151 14.11 0.17 8.38
N ILE A 152 13.56 1.38 8.30
CA ILE A 152 14.32 2.61 8.06
C ILE A 152 15.29 2.90 9.23
N GLU A 153 14.83 2.80 10.48
CA GLU A 153 15.68 3.04 11.66
C GLU A 153 16.80 2.01 11.77
N THR A 154 16.51 0.75 11.46
CA THR A 154 17.54 -0.32 11.41
C THR A 154 18.65 0.05 10.43
N GLN A 155 18.29 0.43 9.22
CA GLN A 155 19.23 0.80 8.16
C GLN A 155 20.02 2.07 8.50
N LEU A 156 19.34 3.11 9.02
CA LEU A 156 20.01 4.34 9.47
C LEU A 156 20.97 4.06 10.64
N SER A 157 20.60 3.17 11.56
CA SER A 157 21.48 2.78 12.67
C SER A 157 22.77 2.13 12.17
N MET A 158 22.67 1.20 11.21
CA MET A 158 23.85 0.55 10.59
C MET A 158 24.73 1.58 9.86
N MET A 159 24.14 2.49 9.10
CA MET A 159 24.89 3.54 8.39
C MET A 159 25.54 4.53 9.38
N ARG A 160 24.83 4.89 10.44
CA ARG A 160 25.38 5.78 11.51
C ARG A 160 26.57 5.13 12.19
N GLU A 161 26.49 3.84 12.50
CA GLU A 161 27.61 3.08 13.05
C GLU A 161 28.81 3.08 12.10
N HIS A 162 28.60 2.79 10.83
CA HIS A 162 29.66 2.83 9.80
C HIS A 162 30.32 4.22 9.72
N LEU A 163 29.55 5.30 9.66
CA LEU A 163 30.06 6.67 9.62
C LEU A 163 30.84 7.05 10.90
N ASN A 164 30.43 6.52 12.05
CA ASN A 164 31.14 6.74 13.31
C ASN A 164 32.47 5.99 13.38
N GLN A 165 32.54 4.80 12.79
CA GLN A 165 33.80 4.06 12.64
C GLN A 165 34.78 4.79 11.72
N LEU A 166 34.31 5.39 10.62
CA LEU A 166 35.14 6.10 9.66
C LEU A 166 35.61 7.48 10.16
N HIS A 167 34.76 8.23 10.84
CA HIS A 167 34.97 9.65 11.13
C HIS A 167 34.93 10.01 12.62
N GLY A 168 34.82 9.01 13.49
CA GLY A 168 34.52 9.20 14.91
C GLY A 168 33.08 9.61 15.17
N PRO A 169 32.60 9.46 16.43
CA PRO A 169 31.23 9.81 16.80
C PRO A 169 30.99 11.31 16.65
N ARG A 170 30.01 11.67 15.86
CA ARG A 170 29.59 13.08 15.62
C ARG A 170 28.08 13.16 15.59
N ARG A 171 27.55 14.23 16.21
CA ARG A 171 26.13 14.58 16.02
C ARG A 171 25.96 15.15 14.61
N ARG A 172 25.09 14.51 13.83
CA ARG A 172 24.70 14.95 12.49
C ARG A 172 23.24 15.40 12.52
N PRO A 173 22.86 16.45 11.79
CA PRO A 173 21.46 16.73 11.55
C PRO A 173 20.85 15.57 10.78
N GLU A 174 19.62 15.21 11.10
CA GLU A 174 18.87 14.12 10.44
C GLU A 174 17.43 14.58 10.20
N PRO A 175 16.80 14.15 9.12
CA PRO A 175 15.38 14.41 8.92
C PRO A 175 14.55 13.67 9.98
N GLN A 176 13.40 14.21 10.33
CA GLN A 176 12.45 13.53 11.20
C GLN A 176 11.92 12.25 10.50
N ARG A 177 11.62 11.20 11.25
CA ARG A 177 10.90 10.01 10.80
C ARG A 177 9.56 9.98 11.52
N VAL A 178 8.51 10.28 10.77
CA VAL A 178 7.15 10.35 11.30
C VAL A 178 6.32 9.21 10.71
N THR A 179 5.52 8.55 11.54
CA THR A 179 4.60 7.52 11.02
C THR A 179 3.27 8.20 10.72
N ILE A 180 2.93 8.25 9.43
CA ILE A 180 1.65 8.76 8.93
C ILE A 180 1.11 7.71 7.96
N PRO A 181 -0.02 7.07 8.26
CA PRO A 181 -0.61 6.06 7.39
C PRO A 181 -1.04 6.66 6.05
N LEU A 182 -1.14 5.82 5.02
CA LEU A 182 -1.81 6.22 3.79
C LEU A 182 -3.31 6.34 4.06
N GLY A 183 -3.94 7.29 3.38
CA GLY A 183 -5.39 7.45 3.40
C GLY A 183 -6.08 6.82 2.19
N VAL A 184 -7.39 6.68 2.32
CA VAL A 184 -8.30 6.34 1.23
C VAL A 184 -9.46 7.33 1.20
N ASN A 185 -10.15 7.44 0.06
CA ASN A 185 -11.43 8.12 -0.01
C ASN A 185 -12.50 7.07 0.31
N THR A 186 -12.94 6.98 1.57
CA THR A 186 -13.81 5.90 2.03
C THR A 186 -15.17 5.87 1.33
N GLU A 187 -15.60 6.99 0.76
CA GLU A 187 -16.83 7.10 -0.02
C GLU A 187 -16.83 6.29 -1.32
N ASP A 188 -15.65 6.00 -1.88
CA ASP A 188 -15.51 5.24 -3.12
C ASP A 188 -15.83 3.74 -2.92
N PHE A 189 -15.73 3.27 -1.69
CA PHE A 189 -15.88 1.86 -1.33
C PHE A 189 -17.23 1.54 -0.67
N ARG A 190 -18.26 2.35 -0.97
CA ARG A 190 -19.61 2.10 -0.44
C ARG A 190 -20.21 0.86 -1.08
N THR A 191 -20.57 -0.11 -0.26
CA THR A 191 -21.33 -1.28 -0.70
C THR A 191 -22.81 -0.93 -0.91
N SER A 192 -23.43 -1.59 -1.90
CA SER A 192 -24.87 -1.46 -2.16
C SER A 192 -25.54 -2.81 -2.37
N PRO A 193 -26.84 -2.96 -1.99
CA PRO A 193 -27.61 -4.15 -2.30
C PRO A 193 -27.74 -4.42 -3.81
N ALA A 194 -27.78 -3.35 -4.63
CA ALA A 194 -27.86 -3.46 -6.08
C ALA A 194 -26.57 -4.07 -6.67
N ASP A 195 -25.39 -3.58 -6.26
CA ASP A 195 -24.11 -4.12 -6.69
C ASP A 195 -23.91 -5.54 -6.17
N ARG A 196 -24.33 -5.84 -4.92
CA ARG A 196 -24.28 -7.18 -4.37
C ARG A 196 -25.09 -8.18 -5.24
N LYS A 197 -26.31 -7.80 -5.58
CA LYS A 197 -27.17 -8.61 -6.45
C LYS A 197 -26.53 -8.80 -7.83
N HIS A 198 -26.11 -7.71 -8.45
CA HIS A 198 -25.45 -7.71 -9.76
C HIS A 198 -24.27 -8.66 -9.82
N TRP A 199 -23.30 -8.52 -8.87
CA TRP A 199 -22.12 -9.36 -8.85
C TRP A 199 -22.41 -10.82 -8.54
N ARG A 200 -23.36 -11.11 -7.63
CA ARG A 200 -23.76 -12.49 -7.34
C ARG A 200 -24.42 -13.17 -8.54
N GLU A 201 -25.31 -12.48 -9.23
CA GLU A 201 -25.92 -12.99 -10.48
C GLU A 201 -24.86 -13.22 -11.56
N GLN A 202 -23.97 -12.25 -11.80
CA GLN A 202 -22.92 -12.33 -12.81
C GLN A 202 -21.94 -13.50 -12.56
N LEU A 203 -21.60 -13.76 -11.32
CA LEU A 203 -20.64 -14.80 -10.92
C LEU A 203 -21.29 -16.15 -10.59
N GLY A 204 -22.61 -16.25 -10.67
CA GLY A 204 -23.36 -17.47 -10.35
C GLY A 204 -23.22 -17.86 -8.87
N ILE A 205 -23.33 -16.89 -7.97
CA ILE A 205 -23.18 -17.08 -6.52
C ILE A 205 -24.57 -17.08 -5.87
N PRO A 206 -24.98 -18.16 -5.20
CA PRO A 206 -26.25 -18.21 -4.44
C PRO A 206 -26.29 -17.16 -3.31
N ASP A 207 -27.49 -16.73 -2.95
CA ASP A 207 -27.68 -15.70 -1.91
C ASP A 207 -27.20 -16.13 -0.51
N ASP A 208 -27.30 -17.43 -0.22
CA ASP A 208 -26.92 -18.04 1.06
C ASP A 208 -25.43 -18.44 1.13
N ALA A 209 -24.70 -18.36 0.01
CA ALA A 209 -23.28 -18.67 -0.03
C ALA A 209 -22.44 -17.60 0.68
N ILE A 210 -21.36 -18.04 1.31
CA ILE A 210 -20.36 -17.14 1.92
C ILE A 210 -19.28 -16.80 0.88
N VAL A 211 -18.96 -15.51 0.76
CA VAL A 211 -18.00 -15.00 -0.22
C VAL A 211 -16.77 -14.41 0.47
N ALA A 212 -15.63 -15.04 0.28
CA ALA A 212 -14.31 -14.48 0.56
C ALA A 212 -13.83 -13.68 -0.66
N LEU A 213 -13.37 -12.45 -0.47
CA LEU A 213 -12.84 -11.59 -1.53
C LEU A 213 -11.35 -11.35 -1.33
N TYR A 214 -10.57 -11.57 -2.37
CA TYR A 214 -9.22 -11.05 -2.51
C TYR A 214 -9.20 -9.97 -3.60
N VAL A 215 -8.51 -8.87 -3.34
CA VAL A 215 -8.28 -7.79 -4.31
C VAL A 215 -6.80 -7.53 -4.42
N GLY A 216 -6.25 -7.56 -5.64
CA GLY A 216 -4.85 -7.25 -5.86
C GLY A 216 -4.28 -7.82 -7.15
N ARG A 217 -3.00 -7.55 -7.39
CA ARG A 217 -2.26 -8.10 -8.51
C ARG A 217 -2.00 -9.60 -8.29
N PHE A 218 -2.24 -10.41 -9.33
CA PHE A 218 -1.98 -11.85 -9.30
C PHE A 218 -0.52 -12.14 -9.65
N HIS A 219 0.34 -12.15 -8.64
CA HIS A 219 1.76 -12.39 -8.82
C HIS A 219 2.33 -13.14 -7.61
N VAL A 220 2.61 -14.45 -7.77
CA VAL A 220 3.03 -15.36 -6.70
C VAL A 220 4.30 -14.89 -5.99
N ARG A 221 5.27 -14.35 -6.72
CA ARG A 221 6.56 -13.94 -6.15
C ARG A 221 6.56 -12.53 -5.56
N ALA A 222 5.91 -11.58 -6.27
CA ALA A 222 5.99 -10.16 -5.91
C ALA A 222 4.74 -9.63 -5.22
N LYS A 223 3.81 -10.50 -4.81
CA LYS A 223 2.63 -10.10 -4.03
C LYS A 223 2.40 -11.05 -2.85
N MET A 224 2.06 -12.29 -3.11
CA MET A 224 1.89 -13.34 -2.08
C MET A 224 1.75 -14.73 -2.70
N ASN A 225 1.92 -15.76 -1.90
CA ASN A 225 1.59 -17.13 -2.28
C ASN A 225 0.08 -17.41 -2.02
N PRO A 226 -0.76 -17.59 -3.06
CA PRO A 226 -2.19 -17.80 -2.87
C PRO A 226 -2.52 -19.18 -2.27
N ALA A 227 -1.58 -20.14 -2.29
CA ALA A 227 -1.79 -21.49 -1.78
C ALA A 227 -2.24 -21.51 -0.31
N LEU A 228 -1.68 -20.63 0.52
CA LEU A 228 -2.03 -20.58 1.95
C LEU A 228 -3.48 -20.15 2.18
N MET A 229 -3.98 -19.18 1.39
CA MET A 229 -5.40 -18.80 1.43
C MET A 229 -6.29 -19.95 0.93
N ALA A 230 -5.91 -20.61 -0.17
CA ALA A 230 -6.65 -21.75 -0.70
C ALA A 230 -6.79 -22.87 0.34
N MET A 231 -5.68 -23.24 0.98
CA MET A 231 -5.68 -24.29 2.01
C MET A 231 -6.53 -23.92 3.23
N ALA A 232 -6.46 -22.67 3.69
CA ALA A 232 -7.26 -22.20 4.81
C ALA A 232 -8.77 -22.20 4.48
N LEU A 233 -9.14 -21.73 3.28
CA LEU A 233 -10.53 -21.74 2.80
C LEU A 233 -11.05 -23.16 2.61
N GLU A 234 -10.23 -24.07 2.06
CA GLU A 234 -10.59 -25.49 1.90
C GLU A 234 -10.87 -26.15 3.25
N ARG A 235 -10.00 -25.96 4.23
CA ARG A 235 -10.20 -26.49 5.58
C ARG A 235 -11.50 -25.97 6.20
N ALA A 236 -11.76 -24.66 6.08
CA ALA A 236 -12.98 -24.04 6.58
C ALA A 236 -14.24 -24.55 5.86
N ALA A 237 -14.20 -24.73 4.53
CA ALA A 237 -15.30 -25.28 3.76
C ALA A 237 -15.65 -26.72 4.21
N ARG A 238 -14.64 -27.57 4.34
CA ARG A 238 -14.82 -28.95 4.84
C ARG A 238 -15.37 -29.01 6.26
N ARG A 239 -14.87 -28.14 7.13
CA ARG A 239 -15.26 -28.13 8.54
C ARG A 239 -16.69 -27.65 8.74
N THR A 240 -17.11 -26.63 8.01
CA THR A 240 -18.45 -26.02 8.14
C THR A 240 -19.51 -26.69 7.29
N GLY A 241 -19.11 -27.36 6.20
CA GLY A 241 -20.03 -27.90 5.20
C GLY A 241 -20.81 -26.84 4.43
N LYS A 242 -20.49 -25.52 4.61
CA LYS A 242 -21.16 -24.43 3.92
C LYS A 242 -20.50 -24.12 2.56
N PRO A 243 -21.27 -23.70 1.55
CA PRO A 243 -20.70 -23.29 0.27
C PRO A 243 -19.88 -21.99 0.45
N ILE A 244 -18.58 -22.09 0.20
CA ILE A 244 -17.68 -20.94 0.19
C ILE A 244 -17.30 -20.62 -1.25
N TYR A 245 -17.49 -19.35 -1.63
CA TYR A 245 -17.02 -18.79 -2.88
C TYR A 245 -15.78 -17.93 -2.60
N TRP A 246 -14.75 -18.13 -3.39
CA TRP A 246 -13.57 -17.28 -3.35
C TRP A 246 -13.48 -16.44 -4.61
N VAL A 247 -13.80 -15.17 -4.49
CA VAL A 247 -13.72 -14.17 -5.58
C VAL A 247 -12.37 -13.50 -5.53
N ASN A 248 -11.65 -13.53 -6.65
CA ASN A 248 -10.37 -12.88 -6.83
C ASN A 248 -10.52 -11.76 -7.84
N SER A 249 -10.40 -10.50 -7.41
CA SER A 249 -10.47 -9.32 -8.27
C SER A 249 -9.11 -8.70 -8.46
N GLY A 250 -8.65 -8.61 -9.70
CA GLY A 250 -7.34 -8.06 -9.98
C GLY A 250 -6.89 -8.29 -11.41
N TRP A 251 -5.59 -8.30 -11.62
CA TRP A 251 -5.02 -8.54 -12.93
C TRP A 251 -3.73 -9.35 -12.84
N ILE A 252 -3.44 -10.08 -13.92
CA ILE A 252 -2.26 -10.92 -14.02
C ILE A 252 -1.09 -10.08 -14.49
N ASP A 253 0.00 -10.15 -13.74
CA ASP A 253 1.27 -9.59 -14.19
C ASP A 253 1.79 -10.43 -15.36
N PRO A 254 2.23 -9.83 -16.47
CA PRO A 254 2.76 -10.57 -17.62
C PRO A 254 3.90 -11.54 -17.28
N VAL A 255 4.60 -11.30 -16.19
CA VAL A 255 5.67 -12.18 -15.68
C VAL A 255 5.12 -13.32 -14.82
N GLY A 256 3.90 -13.19 -14.28
CA GLY A 256 3.20 -14.25 -13.56
C GLY A 256 2.35 -15.07 -14.52
N THR A 257 2.39 -16.38 -14.43
CA THR A 257 1.53 -17.21 -15.26
C THR A 257 0.16 -17.35 -14.62
N GLU A 258 -0.90 -17.18 -15.41
CA GLU A 258 -2.28 -17.39 -14.98
C GLU A 258 -2.47 -18.78 -14.37
N GLU A 259 -1.89 -19.80 -14.99
CA GLU A 259 -1.92 -21.17 -14.50
C GLU A 259 -1.32 -21.30 -13.10
N THR A 260 -0.19 -20.64 -12.83
CA THR A 260 0.44 -20.71 -11.51
C THR A 260 -0.42 -20.07 -10.42
N PHE A 261 -1.02 -18.92 -10.68
CA PHE A 261 -1.82 -18.23 -9.66
C PHE A 261 -3.23 -18.83 -9.53
N HIS A 262 -3.89 -19.13 -10.63
CA HIS A 262 -5.28 -19.63 -10.61
C HIS A 262 -5.36 -21.16 -10.68
N GLY A 263 -4.70 -21.78 -11.65
CA GLY A 263 -4.83 -23.23 -11.91
C GLY A 263 -4.29 -24.09 -10.77
N GLU A 264 -3.06 -23.82 -10.32
CA GLU A 264 -2.47 -24.58 -9.21
C GLU A 264 -3.19 -24.30 -7.88
N THR A 265 -3.63 -23.07 -7.68
CA THR A 265 -4.36 -22.67 -6.47
C THR A 265 -5.70 -23.39 -6.34
N GLN A 266 -6.46 -23.55 -7.43
CA GLN A 266 -7.74 -24.23 -7.43
C GLN A 266 -7.61 -25.72 -7.06
N LYS A 267 -6.49 -26.36 -7.39
CA LYS A 267 -6.23 -27.77 -7.00
C LYS A 267 -6.11 -27.94 -5.48
N LEU A 268 -5.75 -26.88 -4.76
CA LEU A 268 -5.60 -26.87 -3.30
C LEU A 268 -6.91 -26.60 -2.55
N CYS A 269 -7.95 -26.17 -3.25
CA CYS A 269 -9.24 -25.86 -2.63
C CYS A 269 -10.43 -26.41 -3.46
N PRO A 270 -10.51 -27.75 -3.70
CA PRO A 270 -11.53 -28.36 -4.54
C PRO A 270 -12.96 -28.21 -4.01
N SER A 271 -13.15 -27.96 -2.70
CA SER A 271 -14.46 -27.72 -2.10
C SER A 271 -14.89 -26.24 -2.14
N VAL A 272 -14.02 -25.34 -2.64
CA VAL A 272 -14.26 -23.90 -2.72
C VAL A 272 -14.60 -23.50 -4.15
N HIS A 273 -15.67 -22.73 -4.32
CA HIS A 273 -16.06 -22.23 -5.64
C HIS A 273 -15.22 -21.03 -6.05
N TYR A 274 -14.20 -21.25 -6.85
CA TYR A 274 -13.26 -20.22 -7.29
C TYR A 274 -13.84 -19.34 -8.42
N ARG A 275 -13.71 -18.03 -8.31
CA ARG A 275 -14.07 -17.03 -9.34
C ARG A 275 -12.97 -16.00 -9.47
N HIS A 276 -12.71 -15.49 -10.68
CA HIS A 276 -11.85 -14.34 -10.86
C HIS A 276 -12.50 -13.29 -11.77
N VAL A 277 -12.11 -12.03 -11.55
CA VAL A 277 -12.64 -10.86 -12.26
C VAL A 277 -11.47 -9.91 -12.53
N ASP A 278 -11.44 -9.31 -13.73
CA ASP A 278 -10.49 -8.23 -14.01
C ASP A 278 -10.84 -6.99 -13.17
N GLY A 279 -9.98 -6.66 -12.20
CA GLY A 279 -10.17 -5.54 -11.28
C GLY A 279 -9.70 -4.17 -11.80
N ARG A 280 -9.21 -4.07 -13.04
CA ARG A 280 -8.69 -2.81 -13.61
C ARG A 280 -9.78 -1.81 -13.99
N PRO A 281 -10.94 -2.20 -14.56
CA PRO A 281 -12.02 -1.25 -14.83
C PRO A 281 -12.50 -0.56 -13.54
N ALA A 282 -12.73 0.76 -13.62
CA ALA A 282 -13.06 1.56 -12.45
C ALA A 282 -14.40 1.15 -11.81
N ASP A 283 -15.38 0.79 -12.61
CA ASP A 283 -16.67 0.27 -12.16
C ASP A 283 -16.51 -1.04 -11.37
N VAL A 284 -15.67 -1.96 -11.82
CA VAL A 284 -15.33 -3.18 -11.08
C VAL A 284 -14.59 -2.86 -9.79
N ARG A 285 -13.55 -2.03 -9.89
CA ARG A 285 -12.66 -1.70 -8.75
C ARG A 285 -13.40 -1.18 -7.52
N PHE A 286 -14.45 -0.40 -7.72
CA PHE A 286 -15.20 0.20 -6.62
C PHE A 286 -16.47 -0.57 -6.22
N SER A 287 -17.07 -1.36 -7.11
CA SER A 287 -18.33 -2.07 -6.82
C SER A 287 -18.15 -3.51 -6.34
N ILE A 288 -17.02 -4.16 -6.69
CA ILE A 288 -16.79 -5.59 -6.40
C ILE A 288 -16.83 -5.93 -4.90
N TRP A 289 -16.53 -4.98 -4.05
CA TRP A 289 -16.57 -5.14 -2.59
C TRP A 289 -17.96 -5.55 -2.08
N SER A 290 -19.01 -5.17 -2.81
CA SER A 290 -20.40 -5.50 -2.46
C SER A 290 -20.71 -7.00 -2.55
N VAL A 291 -19.94 -7.80 -3.31
CA VAL A 291 -20.19 -9.23 -3.44
C VAL A 291 -19.87 -10.02 -2.17
N ALA A 292 -18.93 -9.50 -1.36
CA ALA A 292 -18.24 -10.21 -0.32
C ALA A 292 -18.95 -10.21 1.04
N ASP A 293 -18.59 -11.19 1.85
CA ASP A 293 -18.93 -11.31 3.26
C ASP A 293 -17.72 -11.04 4.15
N PHE A 294 -16.49 -11.26 3.65
CA PHE A 294 -15.24 -10.87 4.28
C PHE A 294 -14.11 -10.75 3.23
N PHE A 295 -13.09 -10.00 3.59
CA PHE A 295 -11.86 -9.85 2.80
C PHE A 295 -10.78 -10.80 3.31
N ILE A 296 -9.96 -11.38 2.40
CA ILE A 296 -8.84 -12.24 2.76
C ILE A 296 -7.57 -11.85 1.98
N SER A 297 -6.43 -11.72 2.68
CA SER A 297 -5.14 -11.46 2.06
C SER A 297 -4.00 -11.93 2.96
N PHE A 298 -3.26 -12.96 2.53
CA PHE A 298 -2.12 -13.50 3.30
C PHE A 298 -0.81 -13.03 2.68
N SER A 299 -0.55 -11.72 2.77
CA SER A 299 0.75 -11.18 2.36
C SER A 299 1.86 -11.73 3.24
N ASP A 300 2.90 -12.21 2.59
CA ASP A 300 4.12 -12.77 3.19
C ASP A 300 5.38 -12.04 2.65
N ASN A 301 5.17 -10.96 1.92
CA ASN A 301 6.18 -10.31 1.10
C ASN A 301 6.69 -9.02 1.76
N ILE A 302 8.01 -8.82 1.79
CA ILE A 302 8.69 -7.66 2.39
C ILE A 302 8.42 -6.32 1.67
N GLN A 303 7.67 -6.32 0.58
CA GLN A 303 7.25 -5.07 -0.09
C GLN A 303 5.86 -4.58 0.33
N GLU A 304 5.11 -5.32 1.13
CA GLU A 304 3.75 -4.93 1.57
C GLU A 304 3.81 -3.95 2.74
N THR A 305 4.35 -2.78 2.48
CA THR A 305 4.71 -1.78 3.49
C THR A 305 3.53 -1.12 4.20
N PHE A 306 2.32 -1.20 3.66
CA PHE A 306 1.12 -0.62 4.27
C PHE A 306 -0.12 -1.49 4.07
N GLY A 307 -0.48 -1.79 2.82
CA GLY A 307 -1.68 -2.56 2.48
C GLY A 307 -2.93 -1.69 2.34
N LEU A 308 -3.12 -1.13 1.14
CA LEU A 308 -4.34 -0.37 0.83
C LEU A 308 -5.57 -1.27 0.78
N THR A 309 -5.46 -2.49 0.26
CA THR A 309 -6.62 -3.37 0.05
C THR A 309 -7.33 -3.82 1.33
N PRO A 310 -6.67 -4.13 2.46
CA PRO A 310 -7.36 -4.29 3.73
C PRO A 310 -8.11 -3.03 4.16
N LEU A 311 -7.55 -1.86 3.88
CA LEU A 311 -8.15 -0.58 4.23
C LEU A 311 -9.38 -0.28 3.37
N GLU A 312 -9.32 -0.60 2.07
CA GLU A 312 -10.44 -0.53 1.13
C GLU A 312 -11.58 -1.48 1.56
N ALA A 313 -11.23 -2.71 1.99
CA ALA A 313 -12.18 -3.66 2.56
C ALA A 313 -12.86 -3.11 3.83
N MET A 314 -12.09 -2.51 4.74
CA MET A 314 -12.62 -1.86 5.93
C MET A 314 -13.56 -0.70 5.57
N ALA A 315 -13.20 0.12 4.58
CA ALA A 315 -14.06 1.19 4.08
C ALA A 315 -15.39 0.67 3.51
N ALA A 316 -15.33 -0.51 2.86
CA ALA A 316 -16.50 -1.23 2.36
C ALA A 316 -17.35 -1.90 3.46
N GLY A 317 -16.90 -1.90 4.72
CA GLY A 317 -17.59 -2.54 5.83
C GLY A 317 -17.38 -4.06 5.90
N LEU A 318 -16.28 -4.57 5.32
CA LEU A 318 -15.93 -5.98 5.37
C LEU A 318 -14.92 -6.26 6.48
N PRO A 319 -15.14 -7.29 7.31
CA PRO A 319 -14.11 -7.78 8.21
C PRO A 319 -12.95 -8.37 7.39
N ALA A 320 -11.71 -8.16 7.81
CA ALA A 320 -10.54 -8.61 7.11
C ALA A 320 -9.87 -9.81 7.81
N VAL A 321 -9.48 -10.83 7.04
CA VAL A 321 -8.61 -11.92 7.49
C VAL A 321 -7.26 -11.74 6.81
N VAL A 322 -6.27 -11.29 7.55
CA VAL A 322 -4.96 -10.91 7.01
C VAL A 322 -3.82 -11.49 7.84
N THR A 323 -2.65 -11.63 7.27
CA THR A 323 -1.45 -12.02 8.00
C THR A 323 -1.02 -10.94 8.99
N ASP A 324 -0.50 -11.32 10.15
CA ASP A 324 0.18 -10.42 11.09
C ASP A 324 1.58 -10.08 10.55
N TRP A 325 1.59 -9.34 9.43
CA TRP A 325 2.75 -9.09 8.62
C TRP A 325 2.85 -7.63 8.16
N ASP A 326 4.07 -7.08 8.21
CA ASP A 326 4.47 -5.77 7.69
C ASP A 326 3.39 -4.68 7.99
N GLY A 327 2.94 -3.93 6.99
CA GLY A 327 1.98 -2.85 7.15
C GLY A 327 0.57 -3.28 7.56
N TYR A 328 0.19 -4.54 7.39
CA TYR A 328 -1.10 -5.05 7.84
C TYR A 328 -1.29 -4.98 9.36
N LYS A 329 -0.18 -5.00 10.12
CA LYS A 329 -0.17 -4.83 11.57
C LYS A 329 -0.78 -3.51 12.05
N ASP A 330 -0.60 -2.45 11.25
CA ASP A 330 -1.10 -1.12 11.58
C ASP A 330 -2.52 -0.88 11.05
N THR A 331 -2.91 -1.59 9.98
CA THR A 331 -4.21 -1.40 9.33
C THR A 331 -5.33 -2.16 10.04
N VAL A 332 -5.16 -3.44 10.35
CA VAL A 332 -6.19 -4.30 10.94
C VAL A 332 -5.90 -4.59 12.41
N ARG A 333 -6.87 -4.34 13.31
CA ARG A 333 -6.80 -4.73 14.72
C ARG A 333 -7.43 -6.10 14.91
N ASP A 334 -6.67 -7.02 15.48
CA ASP A 334 -7.12 -8.39 15.70
C ASP A 334 -8.34 -8.45 16.62
N GLY A 335 -9.37 -9.21 16.20
CA GLY A 335 -10.62 -9.38 16.93
C GLY A 335 -11.56 -8.17 16.95
N LEU A 336 -11.17 -7.04 16.35
CA LEU A 336 -11.95 -5.80 16.30
C LEU A 336 -12.39 -5.43 14.88
N ASP A 337 -11.46 -5.35 13.94
CA ASP A 337 -11.72 -5.01 12.54
C ASP A 337 -11.71 -6.26 11.64
N GLY A 338 -11.31 -7.39 12.19
CA GLY A 338 -11.07 -8.65 11.51
C GLY A 338 -10.15 -9.54 12.33
N PHE A 339 -9.37 -10.39 11.66
CA PHE A 339 -8.42 -11.30 12.28
C PHE A 339 -7.03 -11.14 11.65
N ARG A 340 -6.01 -11.02 12.51
CA ARG A 340 -4.61 -11.09 12.09
C ARG A 340 -4.07 -12.49 12.36
N ILE A 341 -3.70 -13.18 11.30
CA ILE A 341 -3.21 -14.55 11.36
C ILE A 341 -1.72 -14.53 11.73
N PRO A 342 -1.30 -15.23 12.79
CA PRO A 342 0.08 -15.24 13.23
C PRO A 342 1.04 -15.68 12.12
N THR A 343 2.20 -15.01 12.06
CA THR A 343 3.29 -15.34 11.14
C THR A 343 4.58 -15.55 11.90
N LEU A 344 5.44 -16.41 11.37
CA LEU A 344 6.79 -16.62 11.87
C LEU A 344 7.77 -16.37 10.73
N ALA A 345 8.73 -15.47 10.94
CA ALA A 345 9.82 -15.19 10.03
C ALA A 345 11.17 -15.42 10.72
N PRO A 346 12.22 -15.73 9.97
CA PRO A 346 13.58 -15.78 10.49
C PRO A 346 14.01 -14.45 11.11
N ARG A 347 14.98 -14.51 12.01
CA ARG A 347 15.61 -13.30 12.55
C ARG A 347 16.27 -12.47 11.44
N PRO A 348 16.44 -11.16 11.63
CA PRO A 348 17.23 -10.31 10.74
C PRO A 348 18.58 -10.95 10.43
N TYR A 349 19.11 -10.70 9.25
CA TYR A 349 20.35 -11.24 8.68
C TYR A 349 20.31 -12.69 8.18
N PHE A 350 19.24 -13.44 8.38
CA PHE A 350 19.14 -14.83 7.91
C PHE A 350 19.18 -14.94 6.37
N GLY A 351 18.62 -13.98 5.65
CA GLY A 351 18.60 -13.92 4.18
C GLY A 351 19.76 -13.13 3.55
N GLY A 352 20.92 -13.05 4.21
CA GLY A 352 22.06 -12.28 3.72
C GLY A 352 22.60 -12.74 2.37
N ASP A 353 22.54 -14.02 2.06
CA ASP A 353 22.87 -14.60 0.76
C ASP A 353 21.91 -14.12 -0.35
N LEU A 354 20.61 -14.10 -0.09
CA LEU A 354 19.62 -13.58 -1.03
C LEU A 354 19.81 -12.08 -1.29
N ALA A 355 20.11 -11.31 -0.25
CA ALA A 355 20.42 -9.89 -0.38
C ALA A 355 21.71 -9.68 -1.21
N HIS A 356 22.73 -10.52 -1.02
CA HIS A 356 23.95 -10.50 -1.81
C HIS A 356 23.68 -10.82 -3.29
N TYR A 357 22.89 -11.85 -3.58
CA TYR A 357 22.53 -12.21 -4.95
C TYR A 357 21.71 -11.09 -5.64
N PHE A 358 20.82 -10.45 -4.90
CA PHE A 358 20.07 -9.30 -5.40
C PHE A 358 20.98 -8.08 -5.65
N ALA A 359 21.87 -7.76 -4.71
CA ALA A 359 22.82 -6.65 -4.85
C ALA A 359 23.76 -6.80 -6.06
N ASN A 360 24.09 -8.03 -6.43
CA ASN A 360 24.92 -8.37 -7.58
C ASN A 360 24.12 -8.62 -8.87
N ALA A 361 22.83 -8.33 -8.87
CA ALA A 361 21.93 -8.52 -10.01
C ALA A 361 21.79 -9.98 -10.50
N TRP A 362 22.10 -10.97 -9.64
CA TRP A 362 21.89 -12.38 -9.95
C TRP A 362 20.43 -12.80 -9.72
N LEU A 363 19.70 -12.06 -8.89
CA LEU A 363 18.27 -12.17 -8.72
C LEU A 363 17.58 -10.90 -9.22
N SER A 364 16.49 -11.06 -9.96
CA SER A 364 15.58 -9.96 -10.21
C SER A 364 14.86 -9.55 -8.92
N TYR A 365 14.31 -8.33 -8.87
CA TYR A 365 13.55 -7.88 -7.72
C TYR A 365 12.43 -8.85 -7.33
N ALA A 366 11.63 -9.31 -8.31
CA ALA A 366 10.53 -10.24 -8.05
C ALA A 366 11.03 -11.59 -7.50
N ASN A 367 12.16 -12.10 -8.01
CA ASN A 367 12.75 -13.33 -7.50
C ASN A 367 13.31 -13.17 -6.09
N TYR A 368 13.93 -12.02 -5.80
CA TYR A 368 14.46 -11.72 -4.47
C TYR A 368 13.34 -11.67 -3.42
N VAL A 369 12.32 -10.84 -3.63
CA VAL A 369 11.24 -10.70 -2.66
C VAL A 369 10.42 -11.99 -2.53
N GLY A 370 10.23 -12.74 -3.63
CA GLY A 370 9.57 -14.04 -3.60
C GLY A 370 10.38 -15.12 -2.89
N ALA A 371 11.71 -15.12 -3.01
CA ALA A 371 12.56 -16.04 -2.27
C ALA A 371 12.55 -15.74 -0.77
N VAL A 372 12.57 -14.46 -0.39
CA VAL A 372 12.44 -14.05 1.02
C VAL A 372 11.10 -14.45 1.60
N ALA A 373 10.02 -14.30 0.86
CA ALA A 373 8.66 -14.68 1.29
C ALA A 373 8.52 -16.16 1.63
N GLN A 374 9.31 -17.04 0.99
CA GLN A 374 9.30 -18.48 1.29
C GLN A 374 9.77 -18.84 2.71
N PHE A 375 10.45 -17.94 3.39
CA PHE A 375 10.82 -18.14 4.80
C PHE A 375 9.75 -17.71 5.79
N VAL A 376 8.65 -17.15 5.33
CA VAL A 376 7.54 -16.72 6.20
C VAL A 376 6.54 -17.86 6.34
N ALA A 377 6.38 -18.37 7.55
CA ALA A 377 5.34 -19.34 7.86
C ALA A 377 4.08 -18.59 8.33
N VAL A 378 2.91 -19.06 7.88
CA VAL A 378 1.58 -18.56 8.29
C VAL A 378 0.89 -19.67 9.08
N ASP A 379 0.28 -19.33 10.20
CA ASP A 379 -0.48 -20.27 11.03
C ASP A 379 -1.80 -20.62 10.36
N LEU A 380 -1.84 -21.77 9.68
CA LEU A 380 -3.02 -22.25 8.97
C LEU A 380 -4.15 -22.70 9.90
N ASP A 381 -3.86 -23.13 11.12
CA ASP A 381 -4.87 -23.52 12.08
C ASP A 381 -5.60 -22.28 12.64
N ALA A 382 -4.85 -21.22 12.93
CA ALA A 382 -5.43 -19.92 13.28
C ALA A 382 -6.24 -19.33 12.10
N ALA A 383 -5.75 -19.46 10.87
CA ALA A 383 -6.45 -19.01 9.67
C ALA A 383 -7.78 -19.76 9.47
N GLU A 384 -7.77 -21.09 9.56
CA GLU A 384 -8.98 -21.91 9.53
C GLU A 384 -9.96 -21.46 10.60
N ALA A 385 -9.52 -21.35 11.86
CA ALA A 385 -10.38 -20.97 12.96
C ALA A 385 -11.03 -19.59 12.78
N ALA A 386 -10.27 -18.61 12.26
CA ALA A 386 -10.78 -17.29 11.96
C ALA A 386 -11.85 -17.32 10.85
N ILE A 387 -11.58 -18.04 9.75
CA ILE A 387 -12.52 -18.18 8.64
C ILE A 387 -13.79 -18.92 9.06
N VAL A 388 -13.67 -20.01 9.82
CA VAL A 388 -14.82 -20.78 10.34
C VAL A 388 -15.74 -19.87 11.16
N ARG A 389 -15.19 -19.07 12.06
CA ARG A 389 -15.96 -18.09 12.84
C ARG A 389 -16.73 -17.11 11.95
N LEU A 390 -16.10 -16.60 10.89
CA LEU A 390 -16.77 -15.69 9.95
C LEU A 390 -17.80 -16.42 9.10
N VAL A 391 -17.59 -17.69 8.76
CA VAL A 391 -18.56 -18.50 7.98
C VAL A 391 -19.79 -18.81 8.81
N GLU A 392 -19.64 -19.15 10.09
CA GLU A 392 -20.72 -19.62 10.96
C GLU A 392 -21.52 -18.49 11.61
N ASP A 393 -20.86 -17.35 11.95
CA ASP A 393 -21.44 -16.26 12.73
C ASP A 393 -21.64 -14.99 11.92
N ALA A 394 -22.88 -14.80 11.44
CA ALA A 394 -23.27 -13.62 10.67
C ALA A 394 -23.23 -12.32 11.49
N ASP A 395 -23.56 -12.39 12.79
CA ASP A 395 -23.52 -11.23 13.69
C ASP A 395 -22.09 -10.80 13.96
N LEU A 396 -21.16 -11.76 14.10
CA LEU A 396 -19.74 -11.45 14.19
C LEU A 396 -19.24 -10.74 12.93
N ARG A 397 -19.58 -11.25 11.73
CA ARG A 397 -19.20 -10.59 10.47
C ARG A 397 -19.68 -9.15 10.43
N ARG A 398 -20.96 -8.94 10.73
CA ARG A 398 -21.56 -7.61 10.74
C ARG A 398 -20.86 -6.69 11.73
N ARG A 399 -20.68 -7.11 12.97
CA ARG A 399 -20.05 -6.31 14.04
C ARG A 399 -18.61 -5.92 13.71
N LEU A 400 -17.80 -6.86 13.24
CA LEU A 400 -16.41 -6.59 12.83
C LEU A 400 -16.36 -5.66 11.62
N GLY A 401 -17.25 -5.84 10.63
CA GLY A 401 -17.33 -4.98 9.45
C GLY A 401 -17.74 -3.56 9.78
N GLU A 402 -18.73 -3.36 10.66
CA GLU A 402 -19.15 -2.03 11.14
C GLU A 402 -18.02 -1.30 11.88
N GLU A 403 -17.27 -2.03 12.73
CA GLU A 403 -16.12 -1.48 13.44
C GLU A 403 -14.98 -1.11 12.48
N ALA A 404 -14.69 -1.99 11.51
CA ALA A 404 -13.71 -1.76 10.46
C ALA A 404 -14.07 -0.47 9.67
N GLN A 405 -15.31 -0.33 9.24
CA GLN A 405 -15.77 0.84 8.49
C GLN A 405 -15.68 2.12 9.33
N ARG A 406 -16.09 2.06 10.60
CA ARG A 406 -15.99 3.21 11.51
C ARG A 406 -14.54 3.66 11.65
N ARG A 407 -13.62 2.72 11.85
CA ARG A 407 -12.19 3.03 11.96
C ARG A 407 -11.62 3.57 10.65
N ALA A 408 -11.96 2.98 9.51
CA ALA A 408 -11.52 3.47 8.21
C ALA A 408 -11.87 4.95 8.02
N ARG A 409 -13.11 5.34 8.34
CA ARG A 409 -13.58 6.72 8.26
C ARG A 409 -12.94 7.66 9.27
N ALA A 410 -12.67 7.19 10.49
CA ALA A 410 -12.17 8.04 11.57
C ALA A 410 -10.64 8.24 11.55
N VAL A 411 -9.89 7.33 10.90
CA VAL A 411 -8.42 7.29 11.00
C VAL A 411 -7.74 7.37 9.64
N PHE A 412 -8.37 6.82 8.60
CA PHE A 412 -7.73 6.61 7.30
C PHE A 412 -8.45 7.32 6.15
N ASP A 413 -9.55 8.01 6.41
CA ASP A 413 -10.14 8.91 5.40
C ASP A 413 -9.28 10.17 5.27
N TRP A 414 -9.11 10.68 4.05
CA TRP A 414 -8.35 11.92 3.83
C TRP A 414 -9.00 13.15 4.49
N ALA A 415 -10.24 13.05 4.92
CA ALA A 415 -10.93 14.09 5.67
C ALA A 415 -10.62 14.05 7.18
N ALA A 416 -10.06 12.95 7.70
CA ALA A 416 -9.73 12.80 9.11
C ALA A 416 -8.38 13.44 9.44
#